data_9c79ba688f7908b46ae99f94c85b2e66
#
_entry.id   9c79ba688f7908b46ae99f94c85b2e66
#
_cell.length_a   1.000
_cell.length_b   1.000
_cell.length_c   1.000
_cell.angle_alpha   90.00
_cell.angle_beta   90.00
_cell.angle_gamma   90.00
#
_symmetry.space_group_name_H-M   'P 1'
#
loop_
_entity.id
_entity.type
_entity.pdbx_description
1 polymer ?
#
loop_
_entity_poly.entity_id
_entity_poly.type
_entity_poly.pdbx_seq_one_letter_code
_entity_poly.pdbx_strand_id
1 'polypeptide(L)'
;MKKITLVLLALFWACLSSNADVQLPNVIGSNMVLQRDLPVPIWGWADKGEEVSVSFGGETKSTEAGGNGKWMVKLSALKANAKPAKMKIEGKNKITLENILVGEVWICSGQSNMEWRLNGTSNAKEEVAASDHPLIRLFDVPGHKVHPQPQERLAIPSEWKVCNPKTSGGFSAVGYFFGRRIQKELGVPVGLIGSNWGGTRIEPWTTLAGFESVP
;
A
#
# COMPACT_ATOMS: atom_id res chain seq x y z
N MET A 1 -43.91 26.17 53.67
CA MET A 1 -42.76 25.26 53.67
C MET A 1 -42.73 24.59 52.31
N LYS A 2 -41.86 25.06 51.43
CA LYS A 2 -41.68 24.52 50.01
C LYS A 2 -40.72 23.38 50.06
N LYS A 3 -41.16 22.18 49.65
CA LYS A 3 -40.27 21.01 49.47
C LYS A 3 -39.52 21.17 48.14
N ILE A 4 -38.24 21.30 48.21
CA ILE A 4 -37.32 21.28 47.05
C ILE A 4 -37.05 19.82 46.74
N THR A 5 -37.57 19.33 45.62
CA THR A 5 -37.29 17.99 45.10
C THR A 5 -35.99 18.09 44.28
N LEU A 6 -34.93 17.49 44.81
CA LEU A 6 -33.62 17.39 44.15
C LEU A 6 -33.70 16.29 43.08
N VAL A 7 -33.75 16.66 41.83
CA VAL A 7 -33.64 15.70 40.70
C VAL A 7 -32.16 15.50 40.41
N LEU A 8 -31.60 14.37 40.84
CA LEU A 8 -30.29 13.89 40.46
C LEU A 8 -30.32 13.41 39.01
N LEU A 9 -29.88 14.27 38.10
CA LEU A 9 -29.64 13.90 36.72
C LEU A 9 -28.35 13.07 36.66
N ALA A 10 -28.47 11.75 36.70
CA ALA A 10 -27.37 10.84 36.43
C ALA A 10 -27.04 10.93 34.94
N LEU A 11 -26.03 11.73 34.59
CA LEU A 11 -25.38 11.72 33.29
C LEU A 11 -24.65 10.38 33.12
N PHE A 12 -25.37 9.43 32.52
CA PHE A 12 -24.76 8.21 32.00
C PHE A 12 -23.88 8.62 30.80
N TRP A 13 -22.60 8.90 31.05
CA TRP A 13 -21.61 9.05 30.01
C TRP A 13 -21.37 7.67 29.42
N ALA A 14 -22.19 7.31 28.45
CA ALA A 14 -21.89 6.22 27.56
C ALA A 14 -20.60 6.61 26.82
N CYS A 15 -19.46 6.12 27.29
CA CYS A 15 -18.26 6.04 26.49
C CYS A 15 -18.64 5.22 25.25
N LEU A 16 -19.03 5.90 24.18
CA LEU A 16 -19.03 5.33 22.85
C LEU A 16 -17.56 4.96 22.56
N SER A 17 -17.20 3.75 22.94
CA SER A 17 -15.98 3.16 22.46
C SER A 17 -16.14 3.12 20.94
N SER A 18 -15.56 4.09 20.25
CA SER A 18 -15.39 4.03 18.80
C SER A 18 -14.53 2.81 18.55
N ASN A 19 -15.17 1.67 18.30
CA ASN A 19 -14.45 0.48 17.89
C ASN A 19 -13.80 0.79 16.54
N ALA A 20 -12.51 0.97 16.53
CA ALA A 20 -11.78 1.14 15.28
C ALA A 20 -11.55 -0.26 14.69
N ASP A 21 -12.30 -0.59 13.65
CA ASP A 21 -12.05 -1.79 12.84
C ASP A 21 -10.61 -1.84 12.37
N VAL A 22 -10.08 -3.04 12.14
CA VAL A 22 -8.78 -3.22 11.47
C VAL A 22 -8.76 -2.44 10.16
N GLN A 23 -7.75 -1.58 10.01
CA GLN A 23 -7.51 -0.76 8.83
C GLN A 23 -6.14 -1.08 8.24
N LEU A 24 -6.06 -0.99 6.91
CA LEU A 24 -4.83 -1.24 6.16
C LEU A 24 -4.36 0.03 5.44
N PRO A 25 -3.04 0.20 5.25
CA PRO A 25 -2.54 1.22 4.33
C PRO A 25 -2.90 0.85 2.89
N ASN A 26 -3.08 1.84 2.03
CA ASN A 26 -3.51 1.62 0.64
C ASN A 26 -2.61 0.66 -0.16
N VAL A 27 -1.32 0.60 0.19
CA VAL A 27 -0.35 -0.30 -0.47
C VAL A 27 -0.59 -1.78 -0.15
N ILE A 28 -1.30 -2.08 0.95
CA ILE A 28 -1.74 -3.43 1.27
C ILE A 28 -3.19 -3.58 0.81
N GLY A 29 -3.38 -4.17 -0.35
CA GLY A 29 -4.69 -4.25 -0.99
C GLY A 29 -4.81 -5.40 -1.99
N SER A 30 -6.00 -5.59 -2.51
CA SER A 30 -6.24 -6.55 -3.60
C SER A 30 -5.38 -6.19 -4.82
N ASN A 31 -5.03 -7.17 -5.63
CA ASN A 31 -4.15 -7.06 -6.80
C ASN A 31 -2.67 -6.75 -6.49
N MET A 32 -2.23 -6.61 -5.23
CA MET A 32 -0.83 -6.34 -4.91
C MET A 32 0.10 -7.49 -5.30
N VAL A 33 1.39 -7.16 -5.44
CA VAL A 33 2.47 -8.15 -5.49
C VAL A 33 3.23 -8.07 -4.17
N LEU A 34 3.48 -9.21 -3.55
CA LEU A 34 4.34 -9.33 -2.38
C LEU A 34 5.77 -9.65 -2.81
N GLN A 35 6.76 -9.05 -2.14
CA GLN A 35 8.17 -9.33 -2.44
C GLN A 35 8.50 -10.79 -2.11
N ARG A 36 9.10 -11.49 -3.08
CA ARG A 36 9.59 -12.86 -2.91
C ARG A 36 10.88 -12.91 -2.12
N ASP A 37 11.19 -14.10 -1.59
CA ASP A 37 12.47 -14.49 -0.98
C ASP A 37 12.91 -13.65 0.24
N LEU A 38 12.03 -12.77 0.74
CA LEU A 38 12.20 -11.99 1.95
C LEU A 38 10.99 -12.14 2.87
N PRO A 39 11.15 -11.99 4.20
CA PRO A 39 10.01 -11.90 5.10
C PRO A 39 9.09 -10.75 4.71
N VAL A 40 7.78 -11.01 4.64
CA VAL A 40 6.79 -10.06 4.14
C VAL A 40 6.10 -9.37 5.32
N PRO A 41 6.34 -8.06 5.56
CA PRO A 41 5.61 -7.32 6.56
C PRO A 41 4.20 -6.99 6.07
N ILE A 42 3.21 -7.28 6.92
CA ILE A 42 1.82 -6.86 6.76
C ILE A 42 1.46 -6.08 8.01
N TRP A 43 0.94 -4.85 7.83
CA TRP A 43 0.71 -3.93 8.95
C TRP A 43 -0.53 -3.08 8.74
N GLY A 44 -0.95 -2.44 9.82
CA GLY A 44 -2.08 -1.53 9.78
C GLY A 44 -2.40 -0.96 11.15
N TRP A 45 -3.65 -0.61 11.34
CA TRP A 45 -4.16 -0.02 12.57
C TRP A 45 -5.38 -0.82 13.03
N ALA A 46 -5.56 -0.88 14.36
CA ALA A 46 -6.69 -1.50 15.04
C ALA A 46 -6.86 -0.83 16.41
N ASP A 47 -7.83 -1.23 17.20
CA ASP A 47 -7.94 -0.79 18.58
C ASP A 47 -6.73 -1.25 19.42
N LYS A 48 -6.32 -0.43 20.36
CA LYS A 48 -5.28 -0.83 21.33
C LYS A 48 -5.63 -2.16 21.99
N GLY A 49 -4.68 -3.10 21.95
CA GLY A 49 -4.85 -4.43 22.52
C GLY A 49 -5.71 -5.38 21.68
N GLU A 50 -6.12 -4.98 20.49
CA GLU A 50 -6.86 -5.87 19.58
C GLU A 50 -5.92 -6.91 18.99
N GLU A 51 -6.30 -8.18 19.09
CA GLU A 51 -5.60 -9.26 18.41
C GLU A 51 -5.96 -9.24 16.91
N VAL A 52 -4.93 -9.18 16.07
CA VAL A 52 -5.07 -9.21 14.59
C VAL A 52 -4.31 -10.41 14.05
N SER A 53 -4.99 -11.22 13.26
CA SER A 53 -4.38 -12.35 12.54
C SER A 53 -4.34 -12.10 11.04
N VAL A 54 -3.28 -12.60 10.39
CA VAL A 54 -3.09 -12.55 8.94
C VAL A 54 -2.82 -13.96 8.43
N SER A 55 -3.65 -14.42 7.48
CA SER A 55 -3.52 -15.73 6.84
C SER A 55 -3.20 -15.57 5.37
N PHE A 56 -2.07 -16.12 4.92
CA PHE A 56 -1.64 -16.13 3.52
C PHE A 56 -0.66 -17.28 3.25
N GLY A 57 -0.74 -17.90 2.06
CA GLY A 57 0.23 -18.91 1.63
C GLY A 57 0.30 -20.18 2.51
N GLY A 58 -0.77 -20.49 3.23
CA GLY A 58 -0.81 -21.64 4.17
C GLY A 58 -0.30 -21.32 5.58
N GLU A 59 0.17 -20.09 5.82
CA GLU A 59 0.62 -19.61 7.13
C GLU A 59 -0.41 -18.66 7.72
N THR A 60 -0.58 -18.69 9.06
CA THR A 60 -1.34 -17.71 9.83
C THR A 60 -0.44 -17.18 10.95
N LYS A 61 -0.36 -15.87 11.06
CA LYS A 61 0.34 -15.18 12.17
C LYS A 61 -0.57 -14.17 12.82
N SER A 62 -0.44 -14.06 14.15
CA SER A 62 -1.18 -13.07 14.94
C SER A 62 -0.24 -12.12 15.66
N THR A 63 -0.77 -10.96 15.98
CA THR A 63 -0.12 -9.94 16.81
C THR A 63 -1.19 -9.14 17.54
N GLU A 64 -0.80 -8.42 18.58
CA GLU A 64 -1.65 -7.47 19.29
C GLU A 64 -1.32 -6.04 18.85
N ALA A 65 -2.33 -5.21 18.63
CA ALA A 65 -2.15 -3.80 18.33
C ALA A 65 -1.61 -3.05 19.55
N GLY A 66 -0.53 -2.33 19.34
CA GLY A 66 0.15 -1.58 20.40
C GLY A 66 -0.68 -0.43 20.97
N GLY A 67 -0.12 0.28 21.97
CA GLY A 67 -0.76 1.43 22.61
C GLY A 67 -1.09 2.59 21.67
N ASN A 68 -0.43 2.67 20.51
CA ASN A 68 -0.68 3.64 19.43
C ASN A 68 -1.63 3.11 18.34
N GLY A 69 -2.25 1.94 18.56
CA GLY A 69 -3.16 1.29 17.62
C GLY A 69 -2.46 0.67 16.40
N LYS A 70 -1.14 0.61 16.33
CA LYS A 70 -0.41 -0.01 15.21
C LYS A 70 -0.16 -1.48 15.48
N TRP A 71 -0.26 -2.28 14.41
CA TRP A 71 0.09 -3.69 14.44
C TRP A 71 0.93 -4.07 13.22
N MET A 72 1.73 -5.11 13.34
CA MET A 72 2.50 -5.68 12.24
C MET A 72 2.75 -7.17 12.50
N VAL A 73 2.58 -7.97 11.46
CA VAL A 73 3.10 -9.34 11.39
C VAL A 73 4.14 -9.43 10.28
N LYS A 74 5.08 -10.35 10.40
CA LYS A 74 6.02 -10.69 9.33
C LYS A 74 5.75 -12.13 8.91
N LEU A 75 5.16 -12.32 7.74
CA LEU A 75 5.03 -13.64 7.12
C LEU A 75 6.40 -14.17 6.74
N SER A 76 6.53 -15.48 6.67
CA SER A 76 7.76 -16.14 6.20
C SER A 76 8.06 -15.77 4.75
N ALA A 77 9.32 -15.90 4.35
CA ALA A 77 9.74 -15.65 2.97
C ALA A 77 8.97 -16.56 2.01
N LEU A 78 8.40 -15.95 0.98
CA LEU A 78 7.56 -16.62 -0.01
C LEU A 78 8.35 -16.83 -1.32
N LYS A 79 8.11 -17.93 -2.01
CA LYS A 79 8.60 -18.12 -3.38
C LYS A 79 7.68 -17.45 -4.38
N ALA A 80 8.25 -17.03 -5.52
CA ALA A 80 7.47 -16.43 -6.60
C ALA A 80 6.28 -17.31 -6.99
N ASN A 81 5.11 -16.69 -7.13
CA ASN A 81 3.88 -17.39 -7.50
C ASN A 81 3.00 -16.49 -8.36
N ALA A 82 2.75 -16.92 -9.59
CA ALA A 82 1.89 -16.24 -10.54
C ALA A 82 0.40 -16.63 -10.42
N LYS A 83 0.06 -17.59 -9.54
CA LYS A 83 -1.33 -17.96 -9.28
C LYS A 83 -1.93 -16.97 -8.28
N PRO A 84 -3.07 -16.34 -8.60
CA PRO A 84 -3.75 -15.44 -7.68
C PRO A 84 -4.12 -16.15 -6.37
N ALA A 85 -3.79 -15.51 -5.25
CA ALA A 85 -4.11 -15.98 -3.91
C ALA A 85 -4.93 -14.96 -3.13
N LYS A 86 -5.58 -15.40 -2.04
CA LYS A 86 -6.32 -14.55 -1.12
C LYS A 86 -5.57 -14.42 0.19
N MET A 87 -5.55 -13.21 0.73
CA MET A 87 -5.10 -12.93 2.09
C MET A 87 -6.31 -12.60 2.96
N LYS A 88 -6.36 -13.18 4.15
CA LYS A 88 -7.39 -12.85 5.15
C LYS A 88 -6.73 -12.13 6.31
N ILE A 89 -7.32 -11.04 6.73
CA ILE A 89 -6.94 -10.30 7.91
C ILE A 89 -8.17 -10.27 8.83
N GLU A 90 -8.02 -10.74 10.05
CA GLU A 90 -9.11 -10.89 11.00
C GLU A 90 -8.74 -10.25 12.34
N GLY A 91 -9.56 -9.36 12.81
CA GLY A 91 -9.64 -8.77 14.12
C GLY A 91 -11.11 -8.69 14.50
N LYS A 92 -11.60 -7.57 15.00
CA LYS A 92 -13.04 -7.34 15.22
C LYS A 92 -13.83 -7.39 13.91
N ASN A 93 -13.24 -6.90 12.82
CA ASN A 93 -13.74 -7.05 11.46
C ASN A 93 -12.90 -8.06 10.67
N LYS A 94 -13.37 -8.39 9.46
CA LYS A 94 -12.69 -9.29 8.54
C LYS A 94 -12.47 -8.62 7.21
N ILE A 95 -11.21 -8.64 6.74
CA ILE A 95 -10.82 -8.13 5.43
C ILE A 95 -10.30 -9.29 4.61
N THR A 96 -10.80 -9.43 3.38
CA THR A 96 -10.27 -10.38 2.40
C THR A 96 -9.70 -9.61 1.24
N LEU A 97 -8.41 -9.76 1.02
CA LEU A 97 -7.71 -9.21 -0.15
C LEU A 97 -7.58 -10.30 -1.20
N GLU A 98 -7.87 -9.95 -2.44
CA GLU A 98 -7.98 -10.89 -3.54
C GLU A 98 -6.89 -10.67 -4.59
N ASN A 99 -6.63 -11.69 -5.42
CA ASN A 99 -5.77 -11.60 -6.59
C ASN A 99 -4.33 -11.16 -6.26
N ILE A 100 -3.80 -11.64 -5.14
CA ILE A 100 -2.43 -11.34 -4.69
C ILE A 100 -1.46 -12.27 -5.39
N LEU A 101 -0.36 -11.71 -5.89
CA LEU A 101 0.74 -12.44 -6.48
C LEU A 101 2.00 -12.32 -5.61
N VAL A 102 2.99 -13.18 -5.86
CA VAL A 102 4.31 -13.11 -5.21
C VAL A 102 5.38 -12.99 -6.30
N GLY A 103 6.24 -11.97 -6.22
CA GLY A 103 7.24 -11.70 -7.23
C GLY A 103 8.21 -10.60 -6.83
N GLU A 104 8.60 -9.76 -7.77
CA GLU A 104 9.45 -8.60 -7.53
C GLU A 104 8.60 -7.36 -7.28
N VAL A 105 9.03 -6.52 -6.33
CA VAL A 105 8.39 -5.22 -6.07
C VAL A 105 9.42 -4.11 -6.20
N TRP A 106 9.11 -3.11 -7.02
CA TRP A 106 10.01 -2.00 -7.32
C TRP A 106 9.34 -0.64 -7.07
N ILE A 107 10.09 0.28 -6.48
CA ILE A 107 9.66 1.67 -6.30
C ILE A 107 10.20 2.49 -7.47
N CYS A 108 9.28 3.08 -8.23
CA CYS A 108 9.54 3.96 -9.35
C CYS A 108 9.48 5.40 -8.86
N SER A 109 10.59 5.90 -8.30
CA SER A 109 10.67 7.20 -7.64
C SER A 109 11.53 8.18 -8.42
N GLY A 110 11.26 9.47 -8.27
CA GLY A 110 12.01 10.55 -8.88
C GLY A 110 11.12 11.70 -9.36
N GLN A 111 11.65 12.48 -10.27
CA GLN A 111 10.95 13.65 -10.78
C GLN A 111 10.47 13.47 -12.24
N SER A 112 10.56 14.48 -13.10
CA SER A 112 9.91 14.58 -14.42
C SER A 112 10.04 13.35 -15.30
N ASN A 113 11.23 12.77 -15.45
CA ASN A 113 11.42 11.59 -16.30
C ASN A 113 10.71 10.35 -15.75
N MET A 114 10.69 10.19 -14.43
CA MET A 114 9.95 9.08 -13.81
C MET A 114 8.45 9.32 -13.83
N GLU A 115 8.00 10.57 -13.78
CA GLU A 115 6.58 10.91 -13.86
C GLU A 115 6.02 10.85 -15.30
N TRP A 116 6.87 10.92 -16.32
CA TRP A 116 6.44 10.87 -17.72
C TRP A 116 5.56 9.66 -18.00
N ARG A 117 4.32 9.91 -18.38
CA ARG A 117 3.28 8.88 -18.53
C ARG A 117 3.43 8.09 -19.82
N LEU A 118 3.04 6.81 -19.82
CA LEU A 118 3.11 5.95 -21.02
C LEU A 118 2.34 6.53 -22.21
N ASN A 119 1.19 7.15 -21.97
CA ASN A 119 0.39 7.79 -23.01
C ASN A 119 1.03 9.06 -23.61
N GLY A 120 2.14 9.54 -23.07
CA GLY A 120 2.94 10.64 -23.60
C GLY A 120 4.19 10.20 -24.38
N THR A 121 4.40 8.92 -24.61
CA THR A 121 5.54 8.40 -25.37
C THR A 121 5.29 8.43 -26.89
N SER A 122 6.35 8.28 -27.70
CA SER A 122 6.27 8.38 -29.16
C SER A 122 5.29 7.38 -29.79
N ASN A 123 5.23 6.14 -29.26
CA ASN A 123 4.36 5.06 -29.74
C ASN A 123 3.27 4.72 -28.72
N ALA A 124 2.71 5.75 -28.07
CA ALA A 124 1.79 5.59 -26.94
C ALA A 124 0.59 4.70 -27.25
N LYS A 125 -0.02 4.89 -28.43
CA LYS A 125 -1.22 4.13 -28.82
C LYS A 125 -0.95 2.64 -28.94
N GLU A 126 0.13 2.28 -29.61
CA GLU A 126 0.56 0.91 -29.83
C GLU A 126 1.00 0.27 -28.50
N GLU A 127 1.80 0.98 -27.70
CA GLU A 127 2.30 0.49 -26.42
C GLU A 127 1.17 0.30 -25.41
N VAL A 128 0.23 1.23 -25.33
CA VAL A 128 -0.94 1.09 -24.45
C VAL A 128 -1.83 -0.05 -24.93
N ALA A 129 -2.09 -0.16 -26.25
CA ALA A 129 -2.90 -1.25 -26.78
C ALA A 129 -2.28 -2.64 -26.52
N ALA A 130 -0.94 -2.73 -26.51
CA ALA A 130 -0.19 -3.96 -26.25
C ALA A 130 0.08 -4.24 -24.77
N SER A 131 -0.44 -3.43 -23.85
CA SER A 131 -0.08 -3.48 -22.41
C SER A 131 -0.88 -4.50 -21.57
N ASP A 132 -1.46 -5.51 -22.18
CA ASP A 132 -2.13 -6.59 -21.44
C ASP A 132 -1.09 -7.52 -20.78
N HIS A 133 -0.62 -7.10 -19.61
CA HIS A 133 0.39 -7.80 -18.82
C HIS A 133 -0.16 -8.19 -17.44
N PRO A 134 -0.96 -9.25 -17.31
CA PRO A 134 -1.65 -9.59 -16.06
C PRO A 134 -0.74 -9.94 -14.89
N LEU A 135 0.54 -10.21 -15.13
CA LEU A 135 1.55 -10.42 -14.09
C LEU A 135 2.26 -9.13 -13.65
N ILE A 136 1.97 -8.00 -14.28
CA ILE A 136 2.45 -6.67 -13.84
C ILE A 136 1.31 -5.97 -13.11
N ARG A 137 1.63 -5.38 -11.97
CA ARG A 137 0.71 -4.63 -11.13
C ARG A 137 1.24 -3.23 -10.89
N LEU A 138 0.35 -2.27 -10.96
CA LEU A 138 0.65 -0.85 -10.91
C LEU A 138 -0.02 -0.24 -9.67
N PHE A 139 0.76 0.43 -8.84
CA PHE A 139 0.26 1.23 -7.73
C PHE A 139 0.83 2.64 -7.87
N ASP A 140 -0.01 3.64 -7.99
CA ASP A 140 0.42 5.04 -8.12
C ASP A 140 0.14 5.77 -6.82
N VAL A 141 1.13 6.45 -6.26
CA VAL A 141 0.97 7.31 -5.08
C VAL A 141 0.42 8.65 -5.55
N PRO A 142 -0.86 8.95 -5.29
CA PRO A 142 -1.48 10.16 -5.79
C PRO A 142 -1.19 11.36 -4.89
N GLY A 143 -1.30 12.55 -5.48
CA GLY A 143 -1.23 13.79 -4.74
C GLY A 143 0.19 14.24 -4.46
N HIS A 144 0.55 15.33 -5.07
CA HIS A 144 1.84 15.97 -4.92
C HIS A 144 1.83 16.90 -3.69
N LYS A 145 2.27 16.39 -2.53
CA LYS A 145 2.37 17.19 -1.30
C LYS A 145 3.68 16.91 -0.57
N VAL A 146 4.34 17.95 -0.17
CA VAL A 146 5.48 17.86 0.74
C VAL A 146 4.96 17.87 2.17
N HIS A 147 5.43 16.93 2.97
CA HIS A 147 5.13 16.85 4.39
C HIS A 147 6.44 16.95 5.18
N PRO A 148 6.45 17.69 6.30
CA PRO A 148 7.66 17.82 7.13
C PRO A 148 8.04 16.51 7.84
N GLN A 149 7.11 15.55 7.91
CA GLN A 149 7.30 14.23 8.49
C GLN A 149 6.78 13.15 7.55
N PRO A 150 7.37 11.94 7.56
CA PRO A 150 6.84 10.80 6.81
C PRO A 150 5.36 10.56 7.12
N GLN A 151 4.57 10.28 6.09
CA GLN A 151 3.15 10.01 6.21
C GLN A 151 2.91 8.50 6.15
N GLU A 152 2.05 7.99 7.03
CA GLU A 152 1.70 6.57 7.09
C GLU A 152 0.46 6.24 6.26
N ARG A 153 -0.32 7.26 5.90
CA ARG A 153 -1.54 7.15 5.10
C ARG A 153 -1.47 8.10 3.92
N LEU A 154 -1.95 7.66 2.79
CA LEU A 154 -2.10 8.53 1.64
C LEU A 154 -3.25 9.52 1.90
N ALA A 155 -3.02 10.79 1.56
CA ALA A 155 -4.06 11.83 1.63
C ALA A 155 -5.19 11.58 0.63
N ILE A 156 -4.86 10.94 -0.50
CA ILE A 156 -5.80 10.52 -1.54
C ILE A 156 -5.70 9.00 -1.63
N PRO A 157 -6.81 8.26 -1.53
CA PRO A 157 -6.80 6.80 -1.66
C PRO A 157 -6.23 6.34 -3.00
N SER A 158 -5.49 5.24 -2.98
CA SER A 158 -4.99 4.56 -4.16
C SER A 158 -5.13 3.05 -4.02
N GLU A 159 -5.07 2.35 -5.13
CA GLU A 159 -5.19 0.89 -5.19
C GLU A 159 -4.25 0.29 -6.23
N TRP A 160 -3.91 -0.98 -6.05
CA TRP A 160 -3.20 -1.75 -7.05
C TRP A 160 -4.10 -2.06 -8.25
N LYS A 161 -3.55 -1.85 -9.45
CA LYS A 161 -4.23 -2.13 -10.72
C LYS A 161 -3.49 -3.20 -11.50
N VAL A 162 -4.22 -4.10 -12.12
CA VAL A 162 -3.65 -5.01 -13.12
C VAL A 162 -3.22 -4.19 -14.33
N CYS A 163 -2.01 -4.40 -14.83
CA CYS A 163 -1.52 -3.71 -16.02
C CYS A 163 -2.28 -4.20 -17.25
N ASN A 164 -3.00 -3.29 -17.89
CA ASN A 164 -3.75 -3.51 -19.10
C ASN A 164 -3.98 -2.18 -19.86
N PRO A 165 -4.56 -2.18 -21.07
CA PRO A 165 -4.77 -0.95 -21.84
C PRO A 165 -5.58 0.16 -21.14
N LYS A 166 -6.39 -0.16 -20.14
CA LYS A 166 -7.17 0.83 -19.37
C LYS A 166 -6.38 1.45 -18.22
N THR A 167 -5.32 0.81 -17.76
CA THR A 167 -4.61 1.20 -16.54
C THR A 167 -3.18 1.67 -16.78
N SER A 168 -2.52 1.19 -17.84
CA SER A 168 -1.10 1.44 -18.12
C SER A 168 -0.82 2.86 -18.59
N GLY A 169 -1.70 3.47 -19.39
CA GLY A 169 -1.45 4.75 -20.04
C GLY A 169 -1.15 5.91 -19.09
N GLY A 170 -1.72 5.88 -17.89
CA GLY A 170 -1.50 6.87 -16.83
C GLY A 170 -0.31 6.59 -15.92
N PHE A 171 0.37 5.45 -16.06
CA PHE A 171 1.52 5.10 -15.23
C PHE A 171 2.84 5.59 -15.84
N SER A 172 3.90 5.66 -15.02
CA SER A 172 5.26 5.98 -15.46
C SER A 172 5.70 5.14 -16.65
N ALA A 173 6.11 5.78 -17.75
CA ALA A 173 6.65 5.07 -18.91
C ALA A 173 7.95 4.34 -18.56
N VAL A 174 8.87 4.99 -17.83
CA VAL A 174 10.13 4.39 -17.37
C VAL A 174 9.83 3.18 -16.48
N GLY A 175 8.93 3.32 -15.49
CA GLY A 175 8.50 2.22 -14.64
C GLY A 175 7.86 1.08 -15.43
N TYR A 176 6.97 1.38 -16.37
CA TYR A 176 6.31 0.39 -17.22
C TYR A 176 7.30 -0.41 -18.07
N PHE A 177 8.18 0.26 -18.82
CA PHE A 177 9.16 -0.44 -19.67
C PHE A 177 10.15 -1.25 -18.86
N PHE A 178 10.61 -0.73 -17.73
CA PHE A 178 11.45 -1.46 -16.77
C PHE A 178 10.74 -2.71 -16.25
N GLY A 179 9.52 -2.56 -15.72
CA GLY A 179 8.76 -3.68 -15.16
C GLY A 179 8.45 -4.75 -16.20
N ARG A 180 8.10 -4.35 -17.43
CA ARG A 180 7.90 -5.26 -18.56
C ARG A 180 9.17 -6.07 -18.89
N ARG A 181 10.33 -5.41 -18.88
CA ARG A 181 11.62 -6.08 -19.12
C ARG A 181 11.95 -7.06 -18.01
N ILE A 182 11.82 -6.66 -16.74
CA ILE A 182 12.07 -7.51 -15.58
C ILE A 182 11.13 -8.73 -15.58
N GLN A 183 9.84 -8.50 -15.82
CA GLN A 183 8.85 -9.58 -15.88
C GLN A 183 9.21 -10.61 -16.97
N LYS A 184 9.61 -10.14 -18.14
CA LYS A 184 10.03 -11.00 -19.26
C LYS A 184 11.30 -11.81 -18.94
N GLU A 185 12.30 -11.19 -18.35
CA GLU A 185 13.59 -11.84 -18.06
C GLU A 185 13.50 -12.83 -16.90
N LEU A 186 12.76 -12.49 -15.86
CA LEU A 186 12.69 -13.32 -14.65
C LEU A 186 11.52 -14.32 -14.67
N GLY A 187 10.50 -14.11 -15.52
CA GLY A 187 9.32 -14.96 -15.59
C GLY A 187 8.45 -14.93 -14.33
N VAL A 188 8.57 -13.89 -13.49
CA VAL A 188 7.84 -13.76 -12.21
C VAL A 188 6.92 -12.55 -12.22
N PRO A 189 5.88 -12.49 -11.35
CA PRO A 189 5.08 -11.29 -11.18
C PRO A 189 5.92 -10.07 -10.79
N VAL A 190 5.49 -8.88 -11.22
CA VAL A 190 6.16 -7.61 -10.91
C VAL A 190 5.16 -6.58 -10.41
N GLY A 191 5.39 -6.04 -9.22
CA GLY A 191 4.69 -4.89 -8.67
C GLY A 191 5.51 -3.62 -8.84
N LEU A 192 4.90 -2.58 -9.38
CA LEU A 192 5.50 -1.27 -9.59
C LEU A 192 4.77 -0.23 -8.74
N ILE A 193 5.50 0.44 -7.85
CA ILE A 193 4.97 1.51 -7.01
C ILE A 193 5.50 2.84 -7.55
N GLY A 194 4.64 3.62 -8.20
CA GLY A 194 4.94 4.95 -8.70
C GLY A 194 4.87 5.98 -7.58
N SER A 195 6.02 6.56 -7.22
CA SER A 195 6.11 7.67 -6.27
C SER A 195 7.02 8.72 -6.90
N ASN A 196 6.46 9.60 -7.71
CA ASN A 196 7.19 10.53 -8.54
C ASN A 196 6.47 11.88 -8.62
N TRP A 197 7.24 12.95 -8.81
CA TRP A 197 6.71 14.31 -8.91
C TRP A 197 7.65 15.20 -9.73
N GLY A 198 7.23 15.54 -10.93
CA GLY A 198 7.98 16.40 -11.86
C GLY A 198 8.17 17.83 -11.33
N GLY A 199 9.31 18.42 -11.68
CA GLY A 199 9.65 19.78 -11.27
C GLY A 199 10.16 19.90 -9.83
N THR A 200 10.30 18.80 -9.10
CA THR A 200 10.88 18.83 -7.75
C THR A 200 12.41 18.89 -7.78
N ARG A 201 12.99 19.47 -6.75
CA ARG A 201 14.42 19.40 -6.46
C ARG A 201 14.76 18.05 -5.79
N ILE A 202 16.05 17.83 -5.49
CA ILE A 202 16.48 16.58 -4.83
C ILE A 202 16.11 16.52 -3.35
N GLU A 203 15.97 17.67 -2.69
CA GLU A 203 15.78 17.76 -1.25
C GLU A 203 14.55 17.00 -0.74
N PRO A 204 13.36 17.08 -1.36
CA PRO A 204 12.19 16.30 -0.92
C PRO A 204 12.36 14.77 -1.00
N TRP A 205 13.37 14.31 -1.76
CA TRP A 205 13.68 12.90 -1.97
C TRP A 205 14.83 12.40 -1.09
N THR A 206 15.45 13.31 -0.32
CA THR A 206 16.57 13.00 0.55
C THR A 206 16.13 13.01 2.00
N THR A 207 16.45 11.95 2.74
CA THR A 207 16.17 11.89 4.18
C THR A 207 17.08 12.85 4.96
N LEU A 208 16.68 13.26 6.17
CA LEU A 208 17.53 14.08 7.04
C LEU A 208 18.90 13.42 7.24
N ALA A 209 18.94 12.12 7.52
CA ALA A 209 20.20 11.38 7.64
C ALA A 209 21.02 11.40 6.34
N GLY A 210 20.37 11.43 5.18
CA GLY A 210 21.03 11.60 3.90
C GLY A 210 21.74 12.96 3.77
N PHE A 211 21.10 14.05 4.23
CA PHE A 211 21.73 15.38 4.28
C PHE A 211 22.89 15.43 5.26
N GLU A 212 22.72 14.87 6.45
CA GLU A 212 23.75 14.83 7.49
C GLU A 212 24.97 13.98 7.10
N SER A 213 24.84 13.07 6.13
CA SER A 213 25.94 12.24 5.63
C SER A 213 26.84 12.94 4.61
N VAL A 214 26.45 14.11 4.12
CA VAL A 214 27.26 14.91 3.16
C VAL A 214 28.09 15.91 3.95
N PRO A 215 29.45 15.88 3.82
CA PRO A 215 30.34 16.80 4.53
C PRO A 215 30.18 18.26 4.07
#